data_4d35936765319b271d26615031704bb1
#
_entry.id   4d35936765319b271d26615031704bb1
#
_cell.length_a   1.000
_cell.length_b   1.000
_cell.length_c   1.000
_cell.angle_alpha   90.00
_cell.angle_beta   90.00
_cell.angle_gamma   90.00
#
_symmetry.space_group_name_H-M   'P 1'
#
loop_
_entity.id
_entity.type
_entity.pdbx_description
1 polymer ?
#
loop_
_entity_poly.entity_id
_entity_poly.type
_entity_poly.pdbx_seq_one_letter_code
_entity_poly.pdbx_strand_id
1 'polypeptide(L)'
;MRTEIGMVFQSYNLFPHMNAVQNIAEAPVTVLGRSRKDATDHAQELLAKVRLSHRAHAYPHQMSGGEQQRVAIARALAMRPRALLFDEVTSALDPELKGEVLKVIRDLAEEGMTMVIVSHEMGFMRKVAHDVLFMHQGVVHESGAADALLSDPQSPELRTFLSRVTD
;
A
#
# COMPACT_ATOMS: atom_id res chain seq x y z
N MET A 1 16.32 11.69 -1.99
CA MET A 1 14.93 11.71 -2.54
C MET A 1 14.35 10.29 -2.74
N ARG A 2 14.99 9.35 -3.50
CA ARG A 2 14.44 7.97 -3.70
C ARG A 2 14.31 7.13 -2.43
N THR A 3 15.02 7.45 -1.36
CA THR A 3 14.94 6.76 -0.05
C THR A 3 13.87 7.35 0.88
N GLU A 4 13.34 8.54 0.56
CA GLU A 4 12.37 9.25 1.39
C GLU A 4 10.92 8.98 0.99
N ILE A 5 10.70 8.44 -0.20
CA ILE A 5 9.38 8.08 -0.72
C ILE A 5 9.41 6.60 -1.08
N GLY A 6 8.59 5.81 -0.42
CA GLY A 6 8.37 4.41 -0.76
C GLY A 6 7.26 4.28 -1.80
N MET A 7 7.34 3.26 -2.65
CA MET A 7 6.29 2.95 -3.62
C MET A 7 5.90 1.47 -3.55
N VAL A 8 4.62 1.23 -3.55
CA VAL A 8 4.01 -0.09 -3.57
C VAL A 8 3.16 -0.21 -4.83
N PHE A 9 3.49 -1.19 -5.67
CA PHE A 9 2.87 -1.39 -6.98
C PHE A 9 1.73 -2.42 -6.91
N GLN A 10 0.87 -2.40 -7.90
CA GLN A 10 -0.15 -3.43 -8.14
C GLN A 10 0.46 -4.83 -8.26
N SER A 11 1.55 -4.97 -9.01
CA SER A 11 2.37 -6.19 -9.04
C SER A 11 3.33 -6.14 -7.86
N TYR A 12 3.32 -7.14 -7.01
CA TYR A 12 4.06 -7.20 -5.75
C TYR A 12 5.57 -6.97 -5.90
N ASN A 13 6.16 -7.31 -7.04
CA ASN A 13 7.56 -7.13 -7.41
C ASN A 13 8.54 -7.67 -6.36
N LEU A 14 8.17 -8.76 -5.68
CA LEU A 14 9.06 -9.44 -4.75
C LEU A 14 10.16 -10.18 -5.50
N PHE A 15 11.34 -10.24 -4.91
CA PHE A 15 12.44 -11.05 -5.41
C PHE A 15 12.10 -12.54 -5.22
N PRO A 16 11.89 -13.33 -6.30
CA PRO A 16 11.39 -14.69 -6.19
C PRO A 16 12.36 -15.68 -5.52
N HIS A 17 13.64 -15.36 -5.53
CA HIS A 17 14.73 -16.15 -4.94
C HIS A 17 15.02 -15.80 -3.48
N MET A 18 14.27 -14.84 -2.91
CA MET A 18 14.40 -14.39 -1.53
C MET A 18 13.11 -14.71 -0.75
N ASN A 19 13.23 -15.11 0.52
CA ASN A 19 12.09 -15.23 1.42
C ASN A 19 11.59 -13.84 1.88
N ALA A 20 10.50 -13.80 2.67
CA ALA A 20 9.88 -12.54 3.10
C ALA A 20 10.85 -11.63 3.88
N VAL A 21 11.56 -12.16 4.87
CA VAL A 21 12.57 -11.38 5.64
C VAL A 21 13.65 -10.83 4.72
N GLN A 22 14.18 -11.65 3.82
CA GLN A 22 15.23 -11.23 2.89
C GLN A 22 14.74 -10.14 1.93
N ASN A 23 13.51 -10.27 1.40
CA ASN A 23 12.90 -9.23 0.56
C ASN A 23 12.83 -7.88 1.27
N ILE A 24 12.52 -7.87 2.56
CA ILE A 24 12.38 -6.64 3.35
C ILE A 24 13.75 -6.08 3.76
N ALA A 25 14.70 -6.95 4.15
CA ALA A 25 15.99 -6.54 4.67
C ALA A 25 17.00 -6.10 3.60
N GLU A 26 16.81 -6.50 2.34
CA GLU A 26 17.81 -6.31 1.27
C GLU A 26 18.15 -4.84 1.02
N ALA A 27 17.14 -3.99 0.81
CA ALA A 27 17.37 -2.58 0.53
C ALA A 27 18.01 -1.81 1.71
N PRO A 28 17.60 -1.99 2.98
CA PRO A 28 18.33 -1.45 4.12
C PRO A 28 19.82 -1.82 4.17
N VAL A 29 20.18 -3.05 3.80
CA VAL A 29 21.58 -3.49 3.77
C VAL A 29 22.33 -2.85 2.60
N THR A 30 21.78 -2.98 1.39
CA THR A 30 22.50 -2.60 0.16
C THR A 30 22.51 -1.10 -0.11
N VAL A 31 21.46 -0.37 0.29
CA VAL A 31 21.29 1.06 0.01
C VAL A 31 21.65 1.94 1.20
N LEU A 32 21.24 1.53 2.41
CA LEU A 32 21.48 2.31 3.63
C LEU A 32 22.74 1.87 4.39
N GLY A 33 23.42 0.79 3.96
CA GLY A 33 24.62 0.26 4.61
C GLY A 33 24.38 -0.29 6.01
N ARG A 34 23.14 -0.70 6.35
CA ARG A 34 22.84 -1.27 7.66
C ARG A 34 23.47 -2.64 7.82
N SER A 35 23.77 -3.03 9.06
CA SER A 35 24.21 -4.39 9.33
C SER A 35 23.10 -5.37 8.93
N ARG A 36 23.48 -6.55 8.43
CA ARG A 36 22.52 -7.60 8.07
C ARG A 36 21.67 -8.01 9.27
N LYS A 37 22.24 -8.03 10.46
CA LYS A 37 21.54 -8.33 11.70
C LYS A 37 20.44 -7.29 11.95
N ASP A 38 20.79 -5.99 12.02
CA ASP A 38 19.81 -4.93 12.30
C ASP A 38 18.70 -4.85 11.24
N ALA A 39 19.04 -5.07 9.97
CA ALA A 39 18.06 -5.11 8.89
C ALA A 39 17.11 -6.31 9.01
N THR A 40 17.61 -7.48 9.44
CA THR A 40 16.80 -8.67 9.67
C THR A 40 15.88 -8.49 10.88
N ASP A 41 16.40 -7.98 11.99
CA ASP A 41 15.60 -7.72 13.19
C ASP A 41 14.45 -6.74 12.87
N HIS A 42 14.76 -5.65 12.18
CA HIS A 42 13.76 -4.69 11.72
C HIS A 42 12.76 -5.28 10.72
N ALA A 43 13.20 -6.16 9.83
CA ALA A 43 12.31 -6.86 8.89
C ALA A 43 11.30 -7.76 9.63
N GLN A 44 11.70 -8.40 10.73
CA GLN A 44 10.81 -9.19 11.57
C GLN A 44 9.76 -8.32 12.29
N GLU A 45 10.16 -7.14 12.79
CA GLU A 45 9.22 -6.16 13.36
C GLU A 45 8.18 -5.72 12.32
N LEU A 46 8.63 -5.43 11.08
CA LEU A 46 7.73 -5.05 10.00
C LEU A 46 6.80 -6.17 9.55
N LEU A 47 7.28 -7.42 9.55
CA LEU A 47 6.41 -8.58 9.31
C LEU A 47 5.34 -8.74 10.39
N ALA A 48 5.67 -8.48 11.65
CA ALA A 48 4.68 -8.45 12.72
C ALA A 48 3.64 -7.34 12.48
N LYS A 49 4.09 -6.15 12.10
CA LYS A 49 3.22 -5.01 11.78
C LYS A 49 2.21 -5.33 10.66
N VAL A 50 2.64 -6.04 9.61
CA VAL A 50 1.74 -6.47 8.53
C VAL A 50 1.09 -7.86 8.78
N ARG A 51 1.20 -8.38 10.02
CA ARG A 51 0.57 -9.65 10.48
C ARG A 51 1.06 -10.90 9.74
N LEU A 52 2.35 -10.93 9.40
CA LEU A 52 2.99 -12.01 8.66
C LEU A 52 4.20 -12.62 9.37
N SER A 53 4.30 -12.52 10.72
CA SER A 53 5.43 -13.09 11.48
C SER A 53 5.63 -14.57 11.18
N HIS A 54 4.54 -15.32 11.02
CA HIS A 54 4.55 -16.75 10.71
C HIS A 54 5.02 -17.09 9.29
N ARG A 55 5.16 -16.09 8.42
CA ARG A 55 5.59 -16.20 7.01
C ARG A 55 7.02 -15.72 6.77
N ALA A 56 7.77 -15.40 7.83
CA ALA A 56 9.10 -14.79 7.74
C ALA A 56 10.05 -15.51 6.75
N HIS A 57 9.99 -16.83 6.71
CA HIS A 57 10.85 -17.67 5.86
C HIS A 57 10.16 -18.18 4.59
N ALA A 58 8.90 -17.79 4.33
CA ALA A 58 8.18 -18.19 3.12
C ALA A 58 8.70 -17.43 1.89
N TYR A 59 8.81 -18.13 0.78
CA TYR A 59 9.14 -17.55 -0.53
C TYR A 59 7.87 -17.06 -1.23
N PRO A 60 7.97 -16.11 -2.19
CA PRO A 60 6.79 -15.56 -2.88
C PRO A 60 5.82 -16.61 -3.43
N HIS A 61 6.31 -17.69 -4.01
CA HIS A 61 5.49 -18.77 -4.55
C HIS A 61 4.73 -19.60 -3.49
N GLN A 62 5.06 -19.42 -2.21
CA GLN A 62 4.40 -20.07 -1.07
C GLN A 62 3.38 -19.15 -0.38
N MET A 63 3.19 -17.93 -0.87
CA MET A 63 2.35 -16.89 -0.28
C MET A 63 1.17 -16.58 -1.20
N SER A 64 0.00 -16.29 -0.59
CA SER A 64 -1.14 -15.73 -1.32
C SER A 64 -0.83 -14.34 -1.87
N GLY A 65 -1.61 -13.85 -2.84
CA GLY A 65 -1.46 -12.50 -3.38
C GLY A 65 -1.52 -11.42 -2.29
N GLY A 66 -2.47 -11.55 -1.35
CA GLY A 66 -2.58 -10.62 -0.22
C GLY A 66 -1.39 -10.67 0.75
N GLU A 67 -0.81 -11.86 0.99
CA GLU A 67 0.42 -12.01 1.77
C GLU A 67 1.61 -11.36 1.04
N GLN A 68 1.77 -11.59 -0.27
CA GLN A 68 2.82 -10.96 -1.08
C GLN A 68 2.72 -9.43 -1.07
N GLN A 69 1.50 -8.90 -1.18
CA GLN A 69 1.26 -7.46 -1.14
C GLN A 69 1.63 -6.86 0.23
N ARG A 70 1.29 -7.54 1.32
CA ARG A 70 1.69 -7.09 2.66
C ARG A 70 3.20 -7.15 2.88
N VAL A 71 3.90 -8.13 2.30
CA VAL A 71 5.38 -8.13 2.28
C VAL A 71 5.94 -6.97 1.46
N ALA A 72 5.32 -6.62 0.32
CA ALA A 72 5.72 -5.46 -0.48
C ALA A 72 5.55 -4.14 0.29
N ILE A 73 4.46 -3.99 1.06
CA ILE A 73 4.25 -2.85 1.96
C ILE A 73 5.36 -2.81 3.04
N ALA A 74 5.63 -3.92 3.71
CA ALA A 74 6.68 -4.02 4.72
C ALA A 74 8.07 -3.68 4.14
N ARG A 75 8.37 -4.12 2.92
CA ARG A 75 9.60 -3.78 2.20
C ARG A 75 9.72 -2.28 1.93
N ALA A 76 8.63 -1.62 1.54
CA ALA A 76 8.64 -0.18 1.36
C ALA A 76 8.87 0.57 2.68
N LEU A 77 8.26 0.11 3.78
CA LEU A 77 8.44 0.66 5.12
C LEU A 77 9.87 0.48 5.68
N ALA A 78 10.58 -0.56 5.26
CA ALA A 78 11.92 -0.88 5.76
C ALA A 78 12.95 0.23 5.48
N MET A 79 12.71 1.03 4.45
CA MET A 79 13.52 2.20 4.10
C MET A 79 13.24 3.42 4.99
N ARG A 80 12.26 3.34 5.90
CA ARG A 80 11.78 4.44 6.76
C ARG A 80 11.41 5.68 5.93
N PRO A 81 10.52 5.56 4.94
CA PRO A 81 10.15 6.66 4.07
C PRO A 81 9.34 7.71 4.84
N ARG A 82 9.37 8.94 4.35
CA ARG A 82 8.51 10.04 4.84
C ARG A 82 7.10 9.99 4.24
N ALA A 83 6.95 9.35 3.08
CA ALA A 83 5.67 9.13 2.42
C ALA A 83 5.65 7.82 1.65
N LEU A 84 4.46 7.25 1.45
CA LEU A 84 4.22 6.06 0.64
C LEU A 84 3.28 6.38 -0.52
N LEU A 85 3.62 5.85 -1.69
CA LEU A 85 2.75 5.87 -2.86
C LEU A 85 2.20 4.45 -3.07
N PHE A 86 0.89 4.33 -3.16
CA PHE A 86 0.18 3.08 -3.45
C PHE A 86 -0.48 3.17 -4.82
N ASP A 87 -0.12 2.27 -5.72
CA ASP A 87 -0.67 2.21 -7.06
C ASP A 87 -1.51 0.95 -7.24
N GLU A 88 -2.84 1.11 -7.09
CA GLU A 88 -3.86 0.05 -7.25
C GLU A 88 -3.54 -1.28 -6.53
N VAL A 89 -3.01 -1.21 -5.32
CA VAL A 89 -2.44 -2.36 -4.58
C VAL A 89 -3.42 -3.49 -4.25
N THR A 90 -4.70 -3.31 -4.49
CA THR A 90 -5.74 -4.34 -4.26
C THR A 90 -6.41 -4.84 -5.53
N SER A 91 -6.15 -4.25 -6.71
CA SER A 91 -6.86 -4.56 -7.95
C SER A 91 -6.63 -5.99 -8.46
N ALA A 92 -5.46 -6.57 -8.15
CA ALA A 92 -5.10 -7.94 -8.52
C ALA A 92 -5.48 -9.00 -7.45
N LEU A 93 -6.22 -8.61 -6.41
CA LEU A 93 -6.56 -9.49 -5.29
C LEU A 93 -8.03 -9.91 -5.32
N ASP A 94 -8.27 -11.15 -4.89
CA ASP A 94 -9.62 -11.61 -4.60
C ASP A 94 -10.26 -10.80 -3.46
N PRO A 95 -11.60 -10.62 -3.45
CA PRO A 95 -12.29 -9.81 -2.45
C PRO A 95 -11.95 -10.15 -0.99
N GLU A 96 -11.79 -11.44 -0.68
CA GLU A 96 -11.44 -11.90 0.66
C GLU A 96 -10.05 -11.42 1.10
N LEU A 97 -9.08 -11.37 0.18
CA LEU A 97 -7.71 -10.96 0.46
C LEU A 97 -7.52 -9.45 0.51
N LYS A 98 -8.40 -8.68 -0.17
CA LYS A 98 -8.36 -7.21 -0.15
C LYS A 98 -8.48 -6.65 1.27
N GLY A 99 -9.39 -7.20 2.08
CA GLY A 99 -9.67 -6.72 3.43
C GLY A 99 -8.44 -6.66 4.34
N GLU A 100 -7.55 -7.64 4.24
CA GLU A 100 -6.33 -7.69 5.04
C GLU A 100 -5.30 -6.63 4.62
N VAL A 101 -5.15 -6.38 3.31
CA VAL A 101 -4.25 -5.35 2.79
C VAL A 101 -4.77 -3.96 3.14
N LEU A 102 -6.07 -3.70 2.93
CA LEU A 102 -6.71 -2.43 3.27
C LEU A 102 -6.63 -2.12 4.77
N LYS A 103 -6.69 -3.17 5.61
CA LYS A 103 -6.52 -3.00 7.06
C LYS A 103 -5.11 -2.52 7.41
N VAL A 104 -4.08 -3.07 6.79
CA VAL A 104 -2.69 -2.60 7.00
C VAL A 104 -2.55 -1.14 6.56
N ILE A 105 -3.11 -0.75 5.41
CA ILE A 105 -3.04 0.64 4.93
C ILE A 105 -3.76 1.59 5.89
N ARG A 106 -4.91 1.19 6.43
CA ARG A 106 -5.63 1.97 7.44
C ARG A 106 -4.82 2.12 8.72
N ASP A 107 -4.24 1.03 9.24
CA ASP A 107 -3.41 1.06 10.44
C ASP A 107 -2.24 2.06 10.25
N LEU A 108 -1.64 2.12 9.04
CA LEU A 108 -0.61 3.11 8.70
C LEU A 108 -1.13 4.55 8.65
N ALA A 109 -2.36 4.77 8.16
CA ALA A 109 -3.00 6.09 8.16
C ALA A 109 -3.25 6.59 9.59
N GLU A 110 -3.75 5.72 10.46
CA GLU A 110 -4.01 6.01 11.87
C GLU A 110 -2.71 6.33 12.64
N GLU A 111 -1.58 5.77 12.22
CA GLU A 111 -0.24 6.10 12.73
C GLU A 111 0.33 7.44 12.18
N GLY A 112 -0.39 8.11 11.28
CA GLY A 112 0.02 9.41 10.72
C GLY A 112 0.97 9.30 9.54
N MET A 113 1.07 8.14 8.86
CA MET A 113 1.88 8.00 7.65
C MET A 113 1.29 8.84 6.51
N THR A 114 2.11 9.70 5.92
CA THR A 114 1.72 10.42 4.69
C THR A 114 1.63 9.45 3.52
N MET A 115 0.47 9.43 2.86
CA MET A 115 0.23 8.50 1.76
C MET A 115 -0.47 9.17 0.58
N VAL A 116 -0.10 8.76 -0.64
CA VAL A 116 -0.89 8.98 -1.85
C VAL A 116 -1.36 7.63 -2.35
N ILE A 117 -2.66 7.45 -2.50
CA ILE A 117 -3.26 6.15 -2.83
C ILE A 117 -4.07 6.29 -4.12
N VAL A 118 -3.69 5.53 -5.15
CA VAL A 118 -4.51 5.33 -6.34
C VAL A 118 -5.35 4.08 -6.12
N SER A 119 -6.67 4.22 -6.13
CA SER A 119 -7.59 3.12 -5.85
C SER A 119 -8.98 3.37 -6.41
N HIS A 120 -9.70 2.30 -6.68
CA HIS A 120 -11.13 2.29 -6.99
C HIS A 120 -12.00 1.80 -5.82
N GLU A 121 -11.40 1.55 -4.65
CA GLU A 121 -12.10 1.12 -3.44
C GLU A 121 -12.73 2.33 -2.70
N MET A 122 -13.80 2.90 -3.26
CA MET A 122 -14.37 4.18 -2.77
C MET A 122 -14.86 4.11 -1.32
N GLY A 123 -15.43 2.97 -0.90
CA GLY A 123 -15.83 2.77 0.50
C GLY A 123 -14.66 2.77 1.49
N PHE A 124 -13.47 2.36 1.05
CA PHE A 124 -12.25 2.44 1.82
C PHE A 124 -11.70 3.88 1.82
N MET A 125 -11.64 4.53 0.65
CA MET A 125 -11.12 5.90 0.51
C MET A 125 -11.89 6.89 1.38
N ARG A 126 -13.21 6.78 1.45
CA ARG A 126 -14.04 7.61 2.34
C ARG A 126 -13.65 7.54 3.82
N LYS A 127 -13.11 6.37 4.26
CA LYS A 127 -12.74 6.14 5.68
C LYS A 127 -11.30 6.53 6.01
N VAL A 128 -10.43 6.62 5.01
CA VAL A 128 -8.99 6.73 5.22
C VAL A 128 -8.40 8.01 4.62
N ALA A 129 -8.92 8.47 3.48
CA ALA A 129 -8.41 9.67 2.83
C ALA A 129 -8.92 10.94 3.52
N HIS A 130 -8.05 11.95 3.65
CA HIS A 130 -8.43 13.30 4.05
C HIS A 130 -8.98 14.06 2.85
N ASP A 131 -8.23 14.03 1.73
CA ASP A 131 -8.58 14.66 0.48
C ASP A 131 -8.59 13.65 -0.66
N VAL A 132 -9.42 13.89 -1.65
CA VAL A 132 -9.53 13.10 -2.88
C VAL A 132 -9.33 14.01 -4.08
N LEU A 133 -8.57 13.52 -5.04
CA LEU A 133 -8.36 14.13 -6.36
C LEU A 133 -9.01 13.20 -7.39
N PHE A 134 -10.08 13.65 -8.04
CA PHE A 134 -10.66 12.93 -9.16
C PHE A 134 -9.99 13.38 -10.45
N MET A 135 -9.35 12.43 -11.12
CA MET A 135 -8.68 12.66 -12.41
C MET A 135 -9.54 12.14 -13.56
N HIS A 136 -9.74 12.97 -14.56
CA HIS A 136 -10.42 12.60 -15.79
C HIS A 136 -9.67 13.17 -17.00
N GLN A 137 -9.45 12.36 -18.03
CA GLN A 137 -8.71 12.74 -19.25
C GLN A 137 -7.34 13.40 -19.01
N GLY A 138 -6.61 12.93 -17.98
CA GLY A 138 -5.25 13.39 -17.68
C GLY A 138 -5.16 14.69 -16.87
N VAL A 139 -6.29 15.25 -16.43
CA VAL A 139 -6.33 16.46 -15.59
C VAL A 139 -7.04 16.19 -14.27
N VAL A 140 -6.72 16.97 -13.23
CA VAL A 140 -7.52 16.99 -12.00
C VAL A 140 -8.84 17.69 -12.33
N HIS A 141 -9.92 16.94 -12.33
CA HIS A 141 -11.25 17.41 -12.72
C HIS A 141 -12.03 17.96 -11.52
N GLU A 142 -11.91 17.29 -10.38
CA GLU A 142 -12.54 17.70 -9.13
C GLU A 142 -11.66 17.29 -7.94
N SER A 143 -11.64 18.08 -6.88
CA SER A 143 -10.86 17.79 -5.68
C SER A 143 -11.51 18.36 -4.43
N GLY A 144 -11.31 17.72 -3.29
CA GLY A 144 -11.84 18.19 -2.01
C GLY A 144 -11.73 17.16 -0.91
N ALA A 145 -12.27 17.50 0.26
CA ALA A 145 -12.35 16.58 1.39
C ALA A 145 -13.09 15.31 1.00
N ALA A 146 -12.54 14.17 1.38
CA ALA A 146 -13.01 12.85 0.90
C ALA A 146 -14.50 12.61 1.16
N ASP A 147 -14.97 12.91 2.37
CA ASP A 147 -16.39 12.70 2.71
C ASP A 147 -17.32 13.60 1.88
N ALA A 148 -17.00 14.88 1.73
CA ALA A 148 -17.80 15.82 0.96
C ALA A 148 -17.83 15.44 -0.52
N LEU A 149 -16.66 15.23 -1.13
CA LEU A 149 -16.52 14.95 -2.56
C LEU A 149 -17.17 13.62 -2.97
N LEU A 150 -17.03 12.58 -2.14
CA LEU A 150 -17.60 11.26 -2.42
C LEU A 150 -19.09 11.14 -2.07
N SER A 151 -19.64 12.08 -1.26
CA SER A 151 -21.06 12.10 -0.91
C SER A 151 -21.90 12.99 -1.82
N ASP A 152 -21.33 14.12 -2.26
CA ASP A 152 -22.03 15.11 -3.10
C ASP A 152 -21.11 15.59 -4.26
N PRO A 153 -20.78 14.69 -5.23
CA PRO A 153 -19.96 15.04 -6.37
C PRO A 153 -20.62 16.10 -7.25
N GLN A 154 -19.89 17.15 -7.62
CA GLN A 154 -20.42 18.27 -8.39
C GLN A 154 -20.37 18.00 -9.90
N SER A 155 -19.33 17.28 -10.39
CA SER A 155 -19.18 16.99 -11.81
C SER A 155 -20.00 15.77 -12.26
N PRO A 156 -20.61 15.80 -13.46
CA PRO A 156 -21.31 14.65 -14.02
C PRO A 156 -20.38 13.43 -14.20
N GLU A 157 -19.11 13.66 -14.50
CA GLU A 157 -18.09 12.65 -14.70
C GLU A 157 -17.83 11.87 -13.41
N LEU A 158 -17.67 12.56 -12.27
CA LEU A 158 -17.47 11.90 -10.99
C LEU A 158 -18.75 11.16 -10.54
N ARG A 159 -19.93 11.72 -10.75
CA ARG A 159 -21.21 11.02 -10.50
C ARG A 159 -21.30 9.72 -11.26
N THR A 160 -20.97 9.76 -12.56
CA THR A 160 -20.98 8.58 -13.42
C THR A 160 -19.94 7.55 -13.00
N PHE A 161 -18.76 7.99 -12.58
CA PHE A 161 -17.71 7.11 -12.04
C PHE A 161 -18.18 6.42 -10.76
N LEU A 162 -18.67 7.18 -9.79
CA LEU A 162 -19.12 6.65 -8.49
C LEU A 162 -20.27 5.66 -8.64
N SER A 163 -21.23 5.90 -9.54
CA SER A 163 -22.33 4.96 -9.80
C SER A 163 -21.88 3.58 -10.29
N ARG A 164 -20.71 3.50 -10.95
CA ARG A 164 -20.14 2.24 -11.48
C ARG A 164 -19.30 1.46 -10.47
N VAL A 165 -18.77 2.12 -9.46
CA VAL A 165 -17.86 1.50 -8.48
C VAL A 165 -18.53 1.24 -7.12
N THR A 166 -19.78 1.65 -6.96
CA THR A 166 -20.57 1.43 -5.73
C THR A 166 -21.50 0.21 -5.84
N ASP A 167 -21.67 -0.36 -7.04
CA ASP A 167 -22.36 -1.62 -7.31
C ASP A 167 -21.39 -2.80 -7.18
#